data_160391ecbdd987c9a1ef34bec68194e9
#
_entry.id   160391ecbdd987c9a1ef34bec68194e9
#
_cell.length_a   1.000
_cell.length_b   1.000
_cell.length_c   1.000
_cell.angle_alpha   90.00
_cell.angle_beta   90.00
_cell.angle_gamma   90.00
#
_symmetry.space_group_name_H-M   'P 1'
#
loop_
_entity.id
_entity.type
_entity.pdbx_description
1 polymer ?
#
loop_
_entity_poly.entity_id
_entity_poly.type
_entity_poly.pdbx_seq_one_letter_code
_entity_poly.pdbx_strand_id
1 'polypeptide(L)'
;MHFHRVPLVAAIGSISLVLFLVACGGPFPQSALHPTSDFGYALDDLFRTIFWLALGVFVVVESLLVYVIVRYRARPGQPPPPRVHGNTLLEAAWTLAPAVILMFVAVPTIQTVFRTDGSAPEGALEIDVIGHQWWWEYRYPEYGIVTANELHVPRGRPVVLKLTSADVIHSFWAPRIGGKRDAIQRRQNRLAFTADSVGVFMGQCAEFCGESHARMGLRVLVQDSSDFAAWVAAQTAPPVPEDSLTELERRGLEEFREIRDPASNSCIACHAVQGISAGVLGPNLTHVASRGTIAAGMLPNDSANLARWLRDPKAIKPGSKMPAIGLSTDEIEALVAYLRRLR
;
A
#
# COMPACT_ATOMS: atom_id res chain seq x y z
N MET A 1 0.84 -57.28 9.43
CA MET A 1 1.63 -56.07 9.80
C MET A 1 0.97 -54.79 9.25
N HIS A 2 -0.23 -54.40 9.72
CA HIS A 2 -0.92 -53.18 9.19
C HIS A 2 -1.43 -52.21 10.27
N PHE A 3 -1.12 -52.45 11.55
CA PHE A 3 -1.74 -51.66 12.66
C PHE A 3 -1.00 -50.40 13.14
N HIS A 4 0.22 -50.12 12.64
CA HIS A 4 1.01 -48.99 13.16
C HIS A 4 1.04 -47.74 12.30
N ARG A 5 0.42 -47.73 11.09
CA ARG A 5 0.47 -46.54 10.19
C ARG A 5 -0.64 -45.53 10.45
N VAL A 6 -1.80 -45.97 10.94
CA VAL A 6 -2.96 -45.08 11.16
C VAL A 6 -2.69 -44.01 12.24
N PRO A 7 -2.10 -44.36 13.43
CA PRO A 7 -1.85 -43.35 14.44
C PRO A 7 -0.77 -42.33 14.02
N LEU A 8 0.22 -42.74 13.22
CA LEU A 8 1.26 -41.84 12.73
C LEU A 8 0.69 -40.80 11.73
N VAL A 9 -0.15 -41.22 10.80
CA VAL A 9 -0.81 -40.33 9.84
C VAL A 9 -1.76 -39.37 10.54
N ALA A 10 -2.52 -39.83 11.52
CA ALA A 10 -3.38 -38.97 12.33
C ALA A 10 -2.58 -37.96 13.17
N ALA A 11 -1.46 -38.39 13.78
CA ALA A 11 -0.57 -37.49 14.52
C ALA A 11 0.08 -36.42 13.61
N ILE A 12 0.58 -36.81 12.44
CA ILE A 12 1.13 -35.86 11.46
C ILE A 12 0.07 -34.88 11.00
N GLY A 13 -1.15 -35.35 10.71
CA GLY A 13 -2.27 -34.49 10.31
C GLY A 13 -2.64 -33.49 11.42
N SER A 14 -2.69 -33.93 12.67
CA SER A 14 -2.98 -33.07 13.82
C SER A 14 -1.88 -32.03 14.05
N ILE A 15 -0.59 -32.44 13.99
CA ILE A 15 0.54 -31.53 14.12
C ILE A 15 0.54 -30.50 12.97
N SER A 16 0.29 -30.93 11.74
CA SER A 16 0.20 -30.02 10.59
C SER A 16 -0.93 -29.02 10.74
N LEU A 17 -2.10 -29.45 11.25
CA LEU A 17 -3.23 -28.56 11.50
C LEU A 17 -2.91 -27.55 12.60
N VAL A 18 -2.28 -27.96 13.70
CA VAL A 18 -1.87 -27.07 14.79
C VAL A 18 -0.81 -26.07 14.30
N LEU A 19 0.19 -26.51 13.55
CA LEU A 19 1.21 -25.63 12.95
C LEU A 19 0.57 -24.61 11.98
N PHE A 20 -0.41 -25.03 11.19
CA PHE A 20 -1.14 -24.16 10.27
C PHE A 20 -1.95 -23.09 11.04
N LEU A 21 -2.62 -23.47 12.12
CA LEU A 21 -3.41 -22.56 12.96
C LEU A 21 -2.52 -21.55 13.72
N VAL A 22 -1.35 -21.99 14.19
CA VAL A 22 -0.39 -21.11 14.89
C VAL A 22 0.30 -20.15 13.93
N ALA A 23 0.55 -20.56 12.68
CA ALA A 23 1.17 -19.70 11.66
C ALA A 23 0.28 -18.53 11.23
N CYS A 24 -1.04 -18.59 11.51
CA CYS A 24 -1.98 -17.50 11.21
C CYS A 24 -2.05 -16.42 12.30
N GLY A 25 -1.29 -16.53 13.39
CA GLY A 25 -1.26 -15.54 14.47
C GLY A 25 -0.05 -14.62 14.35
N GLY A 26 -0.28 -13.29 14.19
CA GLY A 26 0.79 -12.31 14.19
C GLY A 26 0.30 -10.90 13.84
N PRO A 27 1.10 -9.86 14.09
CA PRO A 27 0.78 -8.52 13.64
C PRO A 27 0.98 -8.44 12.12
N PHE A 28 -0.13 -8.40 11.38
CA PHE A 28 -0.12 -8.20 9.93
C PHE A 28 -0.45 -6.74 9.60
N PRO A 29 0.53 -5.84 9.49
CA PRO A 29 0.30 -4.40 9.38
C PRO A 29 -0.43 -4.01 8.09
N GLN A 30 -0.42 -4.86 7.06
CA GLN A 30 -1.11 -4.68 5.79
C GLN A 30 -2.26 -5.67 5.58
N SER A 31 -2.87 -6.19 6.66
CA SER A 31 -4.00 -7.11 6.52
C SER A 31 -5.28 -6.38 6.08
N ALA A 32 -5.78 -6.71 4.90
CA ALA A 32 -7.08 -6.25 4.41
C ALA A 32 -8.27 -6.80 5.23
N LEU A 33 -8.05 -7.82 6.07
CA LEU A 33 -9.07 -8.40 6.94
C LEU A 33 -9.27 -7.61 8.27
N HIS A 34 -8.54 -6.51 8.45
CA HIS A 34 -8.66 -5.61 9.58
C HIS A 34 -8.84 -4.17 9.08
N PRO A 35 -9.96 -3.89 8.40
CA PRO A 35 -10.23 -2.57 7.82
C PRO A 35 -10.37 -1.50 8.90
N THR A 36 -10.12 -0.25 8.52
CA THR A 36 -10.18 0.93 9.38
C THR A 36 -10.81 2.12 8.64
N SER A 37 -11.65 1.83 7.66
CA SER A 37 -12.43 2.82 6.92
C SER A 37 -13.71 2.21 6.36
N ASP A 38 -14.67 3.06 6.03
CA ASP A 38 -15.93 2.67 5.38
C ASP A 38 -15.73 1.92 4.06
N PHE A 39 -14.74 2.33 3.26
CA PHE A 39 -14.36 1.62 2.04
C PHE A 39 -13.79 0.21 2.35
N GLY A 40 -12.91 0.13 3.34
CA GLY A 40 -12.34 -1.15 3.77
C GLY A 40 -13.41 -2.11 4.29
N TYR A 41 -14.37 -1.63 5.10
CA TYR A 41 -15.48 -2.45 5.60
C TYR A 41 -16.38 -2.95 4.47
N ALA A 42 -16.68 -2.10 3.47
CA ALA A 42 -17.49 -2.54 2.32
C ALA A 42 -16.84 -3.70 1.55
N LEU A 43 -15.52 -3.71 1.44
CA LEU A 43 -14.79 -4.82 0.81
C LEU A 43 -14.72 -6.06 1.70
N ASP A 44 -14.55 -5.91 3.01
CA ASP A 44 -14.52 -7.03 3.96
C ASP A 44 -15.88 -7.74 4.02
N ASP A 45 -16.98 -6.99 4.05
CA ASP A 45 -18.33 -7.55 4.02
C ASP A 45 -18.59 -8.36 2.74
N LEU A 46 -18.17 -7.83 1.59
CA LEU A 46 -18.26 -8.55 0.31
C LEU A 46 -17.37 -9.81 0.33
N PHE A 47 -16.13 -9.69 0.80
CA PHE A 47 -15.22 -10.83 0.93
C PHE A 47 -15.79 -11.93 1.81
N ARG A 48 -16.34 -11.61 2.98
CA ARG A 48 -16.97 -12.59 3.89
C ARG A 48 -18.15 -13.30 3.23
N THR A 49 -18.99 -12.56 2.52
CA THR A 49 -20.12 -13.12 1.78
C THR A 49 -19.65 -14.14 0.73
N ILE A 50 -18.67 -13.75 -0.10
CA ILE A 50 -18.10 -14.65 -1.13
C ILE A 50 -17.38 -15.82 -0.48
N PHE A 51 -16.61 -15.61 0.60
CA PHE A 51 -15.88 -16.65 1.30
C PHE A 51 -16.80 -17.77 1.81
N TRP A 52 -17.90 -17.44 2.49
CA TRP A 52 -18.80 -18.45 3.03
C TRP A 52 -19.54 -19.22 1.93
N LEU A 53 -19.95 -18.54 0.86
CA LEU A 53 -20.54 -19.21 -0.30
C LEU A 53 -19.55 -20.17 -0.98
N ALA A 54 -18.32 -19.69 -1.20
CA ALA A 54 -17.25 -20.48 -1.80
C ALA A 54 -16.87 -21.68 -0.91
N LEU A 55 -16.80 -21.50 0.41
CA LEU A 55 -16.51 -22.55 1.37
C LEU A 55 -17.61 -23.63 1.34
N GLY A 56 -18.90 -23.23 1.25
CA GLY A 56 -20.00 -24.17 1.10
C GLY A 56 -19.87 -25.01 -0.16
N VAL A 57 -19.61 -24.38 -1.30
CA VAL A 57 -19.37 -25.08 -2.58
C VAL A 57 -18.16 -26.01 -2.47
N PHE A 58 -17.05 -25.54 -1.91
CA PHE A 58 -15.83 -26.33 -1.71
C PHE A 58 -16.10 -27.60 -0.89
N VAL A 59 -16.76 -27.48 0.26
CA VAL A 59 -17.08 -28.62 1.11
C VAL A 59 -17.95 -29.64 0.39
N VAL A 60 -18.96 -29.20 -0.36
CA VAL A 60 -19.84 -30.09 -1.13
C VAL A 60 -19.05 -30.83 -2.21
N VAL A 61 -18.29 -30.08 -3.03
CA VAL A 61 -17.53 -30.65 -4.16
C VAL A 61 -16.45 -31.62 -3.67
N GLU A 62 -15.66 -31.23 -2.65
CA GLU A 62 -14.62 -32.10 -2.09
C GLU A 62 -15.21 -33.36 -1.43
N SER A 63 -16.33 -33.23 -0.72
CA SER A 63 -17.02 -34.37 -0.11
C SER A 63 -17.51 -35.37 -1.18
N LEU A 64 -18.10 -34.86 -2.26
CA LEU A 64 -18.52 -35.68 -3.37
C LEU A 64 -17.33 -36.36 -4.06
N LEU A 65 -16.23 -35.62 -4.27
CA LEU A 65 -15.02 -36.17 -4.87
C LEU A 65 -14.42 -37.28 -4.03
N VAL A 66 -14.28 -37.07 -2.72
CA VAL A 66 -13.80 -38.10 -1.78
C VAL A 66 -14.73 -39.31 -1.80
N TYR A 67 -16.06 -39.09 -1.77
CA TYR A 67 -17.05 -40.17 -1.84
C TYR A 67 -16.88 -40.99 -3.11
N VAL A 68 -16.75 -40.37 -4.28
CA VAL A 68 -16.58 -41.04 -5.58
C VAL A 68 -15.28 -41.87 -5.59
N ILE A 69 -14.17 -41.30 -5.16
CA ILE A 69 -12.85 -41.97 -5.09
C ILE A 69 -12.91 -43.21 -4.21
N VAL A 70 -13.53 -43.12 -3.06
CA VAL A 70 -13.61 -44.23 -2.09
C VAL A 70 -14.63 -45.28 -2.57
N ARG A 71 -15.80 -44.87 -3.01
CA ARG A 71 -16.93 -45.75 -3.33
C ARG A 71 -16.75 -46.47 -4.64
N TYR A 72 -16.22 -45.82 -5.67
CA TYR A 72 -16.09 -46.31 -7.02
C TYR A 72 -14.66 -46.69 -7.41
N ARG A 73 -13.78 -46.83 -6.44
CA ARG A 73 -12.40 -47.29 -6.65
C ARG A 73 -12.38 -48.64 -7.36
N ALA A 74 -11.67 -48.74 -8.47
CA ALA A 74 -11.50 -50.00 -9.23
C ALA A 74 -10.86 -51.08 -8.35
N ARG A 75 -11.41 -52.30 -8.40
CA ARG A 75 -10.90 -53.49 -7.69
C ARG A 75 -10.53 -54.55 -8.70
N PRO A 76 -9.43 -55.32 -8.49
CA PRO A 76 -9.09 -56.40 -9.38
C PRO A 76 -10.28 -57.40 -9.55
N GLY A 77 -10.59 -57.81 -10.77
CA GLY A 77 -11.66 -58.77 -11.06
C GLY A 77 -13.08 -58.18 -11.16
N GLN A 78 -13.28 -56.87 -11.02
CA GLN A 78 -14.59 -56.27 -11.26
C GLN A 78 -14.87 -56.08 -12.74
N PRO A 79 -16.13 -56.36 -13.20
CA PRO A 79 -16.52 -56.06 -14.56
C PRO A 79 -16.50 -54.57 -14.84
N PRO A 80 -16.32 -54.13 -16.10
CA PRO A 80 -16.38 -52.73 -16.46
C PRO A 80 -17.75 -52.13 -16.09
N PRO A 81 -17.77 -50.86 -15.65
CA PRO A 81 -19.02 -50.21 -15.27
C PRO A 81 -19.99 -50.11 -16.46
N PRO A 82 -21.32 -50.14 -16.21
CA PRO A 82 -22.32 -49.97 -17.26
C PRO A 82 -22.18 -48.57 -17.88
N ARG A 83 -22.40 -48.50 -19.19
CA ARG A 83 -22.44 -47.20 -19.90
C ARG A 83 -23.74 -46.49 -19.55
N VAL A 84 -23.62 -45.37 -18.81
CA VAL A 84 -24.76 -44.52 -18.45
C VAL A 84 -24.77 -43.32 -19.40
N HIS A 85 -25.89 -43.05 -20.04
CA HIS A 85 -26.09 -41.85 -20.84
C HIS A 85 -26.84 -40.83 -19.99
N GLY A 86 -26.26 -39.66 -19.71
CA GLY A 86 -26.88 -38.49 -19.11
C GLY A 86 -28.03 -38.67 -18.10
N ASN A 87 -28.28 -37.63 -17.32
CA ASN A 87 -29.47 -37.52 -16.47
C ASN A 87 -29.91 -36.07 -16.48
N THR A 88 -30.97 -35.75 -17.21
CA THR A 88 -31.45 -34.37 -17.42
C THR A 88 -31.75 -33.65 -16.13
N LEU A 89 -32.24 -34.35 -15.08
CA LEU A 89 -32.51 -33.75 -13.78
C LEU A 89 -31.20 -33.32 -13.07
N LEU A 90 -30.17 -34.19 -13.09
CA LEU A 90 -28.86 -33.85 -12.54
C LEU A 90 -28.20 -32.75 -13.35
N GLU A 91 -28.32 -32.78 -14.69
CA GLU A 91 -27.80 -31.75 -15.59
C GLU A 91 -28.42 -30.37 -15.27
N ALA A 92 -29.74 -30.33 -15.11
CA ALA A 92 -30.45 -29.14 -14.71
C ALA A 92 -30.00 -28.66 -13.30
N ALA A 93 -29.88 -29.59 -12.36
CA ALA A 93 -29.49 -29.26 -10.97
C ALA A 93 -28.08 -28.63 -10.89
N TRP A 94 -27.07 -29.25 -11.54
CA TRP A 94 -25.70 -28.70 -11.49
C TRP A 94 -25.49 -27.47 -12.37
N THR A 95 -26.43 -27.11 -13.23
CA THR A 95 -26.44 -25.88 -14.00
C THR A 95 -27.13 -24.75 -13.24
N LEU A 96 -28.30 -25.03 -12.65
CA LEU A 96 -29.12 -24.03 -11.99
C LEU A 96 -28.56 -23.66 -10.60
N ALA A 97 -28.04 -24.61 -9.82
CA ALA A 97 -27.53 -24.35 -8.50
C ALA A 97 -26.34 -23.36 -8.52
N PRO A 98 -25.29 -23.52 -9.34
CA PRO A 98 -24.23 -22.51 -9.49
C PRO A 98 -24.75 -21.16 -10.01
N ALA A 99 -25.70 -21.15 -10.95
CA ALA A 99 -26.29 -19.92 -11.47
C ALA A 99 -26.97 -19.10 -10.34
N VAL A 100 -27.72 -19.78 -9.47
CA VAL A 100 -28.34 -19.14 -8.29
C VAL A 100 -27.28 -18.61 -7.33
N ILE A 101 -26.23 -19.38 -7.03
CA ILE A 101 -25.12 -18.93 -6.16
C ILE A 101 -24.45 -17.69 -6.76
N LEU A 102 -24.20 -17.69 -8.08
CA LEU A 102 -23.61 -16.52 -8.75
C LEU A 102 -24.49 -15.25 -8.65
N MET A 103 -25.81 -15.39 -8.65
CA MET A 103 -26.70 -14.25 -8.39
C MET A 103 -26.51 -13.67 -6.99
N PHE A 104 -26.35 -14.53 -5.97
CA PHE A 104 -26.06 -14.09 -4.59
C PHE A 104 -24.68 -13.41 -4.47
N VAL A 105 -23.74 -13.69 -5.36
CA VAL A 105 -22.44 -12.98 -5.43
C VAL A 105 -22.57 -11.69 -6.25
N ALA A 106 -23.26 -11.72 -7.38
CA ALA A 106 -23.34 -10.60 -8.31
C ALA A 106 -24.03 -9.37 -7.71
N VAL A 107 -25.14 -9.56 -6.99
CA VAL A 107 -25.89 -8.44 -6.42
C VAL A 107 -25.05 -7.63 -5.41
N PRO A 108 -24.45 -8.20 -4.34
CA PRO A 108 -23.61 -7.44 -3.43
C PRO A 108 -22.35 -6.91 -4.10
N THR A 109 -21.79 -7.60 -5.12
CA THR A 109 -20.65 -7.09 -5.87
C THR A 109 -21.01 -5.80 -6.59
N ILE A 110 -22.12 -5.76 -7.32
CA ILE A 110 -22.59 -4.57 -8.03
C ILE A 110 -22.84 -3.41 -7.03
N GLN A 111 -23.50 -3.70 -5.91
CA GLN A 111 -23.74 -2.69 -4.86
C GLN A 111 -22.44 -2.14 -4.29
N THR A 112 -21.45 -3.00 -4.03
CA THR A 112 -20.14 -2.56 -3.51
C THR A 112 -19.38 -1.73 -4.55
N VAL A 113 -19.43 -2.09 -5.84
CA VAL A 113 -18.81 -1.29 -6.92
C VAL A 113 -19.35 0.14 -6.93
N PHE A 114 -20.68 0.31 -6.86
CA PHE A 114 -21.29 1.65 -6.82
C PHE A 114 -21.03 2.39 -5.50
N ARG A 115 -20.95 1.68 -4.39
CA ARG A 115 -20.62 2.26 -3.08
C ARG A 115 -19.17 2.76 -3.00
N THR A 116 -18.26 2.17 -3.78
CA THR A 116 -16.82 2.45 -3.76
C THR A 116 -16.32 3.12 -5.05
N ASP A 117 -17.20 3.79 -5.80
CA ASP A 117 -16.90 4.40 -7.10
C ASP A 117 -15.97 5.63 -7.02
N GLY A 118 -15.67 6.11 -5.81
CA GLY A 118 -14.83 7.28 -5.56
C GLY A 118 -15.59 8.60 -5.53
N SER A 119 -16.92 8.56 -5.52
CA SER A 119 -17.76 9.72 -5.23
C SER A 119 -17.54 10.19 -3.80
N ALA A 120 -17.45 11.48 -3.59
CA ALA A 120 -17.25 12.06 -2.28
C ALA A 120 -18.42 12.92 -1.87
N PRO A 121 -18.81 12.89 -0.59
CA PRO A 121 -19.75 13.84 -0.05
C PRO A 121 -19.20 15.26 -0.09
N GLU A 122 -20.10 16.23 -0.04
CA GLU A 122 -19.74 17.64 0.06
C GLU A 122 -18.87 17.91 1.30
N GLY A 123 -17.84 18.75 1.15
CA GLY A 123 -16.89 19.06 2.24
C GLY A 123 -15.81 18.02 2.50
N ALA A 124 -15.67 17.00 1.63
CA ALA A 124 -14.56 16.06 1.71
C ALA A 124 -13.21 16.76 1.53
N LEU A 125 -12.18 16.26 2.23
CA LEU A 125 -10.80 16.68 2.01
C LEU A 125 -10.29 16.10 0.69
N GLU A 126 -10.02 16.95 -0.28
CA GLU A 126 -9.45 16.53 -1.56
C GLU A 126 -7.92 16.59 -1.52
N ILE A 127 -7.27 15.50 -1.97
CA ILE A 127 -5.81 15.38 -2.01
C ILE A 127 -5.40 14.83 -3.36
N ASP A 128 -4.53 15.55 -4.07
CA ASP A 128 -3.94 15.04 -5.29
C ASP A 128 -2.80 14.07 -4.93
N VAL A 129 -2.85 12.88 -5.52
CA VAL A 129 -1.87 11.81 -5.33
C VAL A 129 -1.19 11.54 -6.67
N ILE A 130 0.10 11.80 -6.74
CA ILE A 130 0.86 11.66 -7.97
C ILE A 130 1.92 10.59 -7.77
N GLY A 131 1.84 9.51 -8.59
CA GLY A 131 2.87 8.46 -8.62
C GLY A 131 4.07 8.89 -9.45
N HIS A 132 5.26 8.72 -8.90
CA HIS A 132 6.56 8.88 -9.58
C HIS A 132 7.39 7.60 -9.43
N GLN A 133 8.31 7.34 -10.29
CA GLN A 133 9.30 6.26 -10.13
C GLN A 133 10.42 6.70 -9.17
N TRP A 134 10.45 6.29 -7.89
CA TRP A 134 9.53 5.37 -7.20
C TRP A 134 9.15 5.98 -5.84
N TRP A 135 8.27 6.96 -5.84
CA TRP A 135 7.79 7.66 -4.65
C TRP A 135 6.40 8.26 -4.92
N TRP A 136 5.71 8.68 -3.85
CA TRP A 136 4.38 9.29 -3.92
C TRP A 136 4.44 10.74 -3.52
N GLU A 137 3.87 11.62 -4.35
CA GLU A 137 3.66 13.03 -4.03
C GLU A 137 2.22 13.24 -3.59
N TYR A 138 2.04 14.02 -2.54
CA TYR A 138 0.71 14.42 -2.04
C TYR A 138 0.62 15.93 -2.03
N ARG A 139 -0.43 16.44 -2.69
CA ARG A 139 -0.77 17.86 -2.70
C ARG A 139 -2.11 18.04 -2.01
N TYR A 140 -2.18 18.98 -1.08
CA TYR A 140 -3.38 19.38 -0.37
C TYR A 140 -3.78 20.77 -0.84
N PRO A 141 -4.65 20.91 -1.87
CA PRO A 141 -4.99 22.23 -2.45
C PRO A 141 -5.63 23.18 -1.43
N GLU A 142 -6.44 22.64 -0.51
CA GLU A 142 -7.09 23.41 0.57
C GLU A 142 -6.08 24.16 1.45
N TYR A 143 -4.86 23.63 1.63
CA TYR A 143 -3.84 24.18 2.53
C TYR A 143 -2.59 24.68 1.81
N GLY A 144 -2.45 24.44 0.51
CA GLY A 144 -1.22 24.76 -0.24
C GLY A 144 -0.02 23.88 0.14
N ILE A 145 -0.24 22.71 0.75
CA ILE A 145 0.82 21.80 1.22
C ILE A 145 1.21 20.82 0.11
N VAL A 146 2.53 20.59 -0.05
CA VAL A 146 3.10 19.54 -0.89
C VAL A 146 4.06 18.69 -0.05
N THR A 147 3.77 17.40 0.08
CA THR A 147 4.60 16.45 0.82
C THR A 147 4.80 15.14 0.06
N ALA A 148 5.47 14.15 0.65
CA ALA A 148 5.77 12.89 -0.02
C ALA A 148 5.74 11.67 0.91
N ASN A 149 5.24 10.55 0.37
CA ASN A 149 5.23 9.19 0.93
C ASN A 149 4.43 8.99 2.24
N GLU A 150 4.13 10.05 2.97
CA GLU A 150 3.32 10.05 4.18
C GLU A 150 2.07 10.90 3.94
N LEU A 151 0.92 10.23 3.82
CA LEU A 151 -0.39 10.82 3.58
C LEU A 151 -1.07 11.05 4.94
N HIS A 152 -1.22 12.30 5.33
CA HIS A 152 -1.89 12.68 6.57
C HIS A 152 -3.37 12.96 6.31
N VAL A 153 -4.25 12.35 7.10
CA VAL A 153 -5.71 12.52 6.97
C VAL A 153 -6.37 12.61 8.34
N PRO A 154 -7.42 13.43 8.52
CA PRO A 154 -8.16 13.50 9.76
C PRO A 154 -9.12 12.31 9.89
N ARG A 155 -9.27 11.77 11.11
CA ARG A 155 -10.27 10.77 11.45
C ARG A 155 -11.68 11.33 11.31
N GLY A 156 -12.59 10.56 10.73
CA GLY A 156 -14.01 10.88 10.63
C GLY A 156 -14.39 11.92 9.57
N ARG A 157 -13.42 12.58 8.92
CA ARG A 157 -13.70 13.45 7.76
C ARG A 157 -13.56 12.63 6.48
N PRO A 158 -14.54 12.68 5.56
CA PRO A 158 -14.39 12.08 4.25
C PRO A 158 -13.17 12.63 3.49
N VAL A 159 -12.42 11.75 2.83
CA VAL A 159 -11.22 12.06 2.05
C VAL A 159 -11.40 11.56 0.63
N VAL A 160 -10.99 12.36 -0.35
CA VAL A 160 -10.92 11.96 -1.76
C VAL A 160 -9.51 12.09 -2.26
N LEU A 161 -8.92 10.97 -2.63
CA LEU A 161 -7.67 10.94 -3.35
C LEU A 161 -7.93 11.04 -4.86
N LYS A 162 -7.33 12.04 -5.49
CA LYS A 162 -7.31 12.23 -6.94
C LYS A 162 -5.99 11.70 -7.47
N LEU A 163 -6.01 10.52 -8.07
CA LEU A 163 -4.81 9.77 -8.44
C LEU A 163 -4.43 9.98 -9.90
N THR A 164 -3.18 10.33 -10.12
CA THR A 164 -2.56 10.42 -11.46
C THR A 164 -1.11 9.95 -11.38
N SER A 165 -0.45 9.86 -12.53
CA SER A 165 0.96 9.51 -12.63
C SER A 165 1.74 10.53 -13.44
N ALA A 166 2.98 10.78 -13.03
CA ALA A 166 3.93 11.62 -13.75
C ALA A 166 4.75 10.85 -14.81
N ASP A 167 4.83 9.51 -14.70
CA ASP A 167 5.69 8.70 -15.56
C ASP A 167 5.02 7.41 -16.05
N VAL A 168 5.05 6.31 -15.31
CA VAL A 168 4.42 5.04 -15.67
C VAL A 168 3.15 4.80 -14.85
N ILE A 169 2.41 3.74 -15.13
CA ILE A 169 1.27 3.36 -14.29
C ILE A 169 1.78 2.90 -12.92
N HIS A 170 1.13 3.40 -11.87
CA HIS A 170 1.27 2.95 -10.48
C HIS A 170 -0.10 2.56 -9.94
N SER A 171 -0.18 1.93 -8.78
CA SER A 171 -1.44 1.72 -8.08
C SER A 171 -1.28 2.02 -6.59
N PHE A 172 -2.07 2.97 -6.09
CA PHE A 172 -2.09 3.31 -4.67
C PHE A 172 -2.86 2.24 -3.90
N TRP A 173 -2.24 1.66 -2.88
CA TRP A 173 -2.88 0.64 -2.05
C TRP A 173 -2.41 0.69 -0.60
N ALA A 174 -3.32 1.01 0.29
CA ALA A 174 -3.19 0.85 1.73
C ALA A 174 -4.25 -0.16 2.19
N PRO A 175 -3.91 -1.46 2.37
CA PRO A 175 -4.89 -2.54 2.49
C PRO A 175 -5.91 -2.37 3.62
N ARG A 176 -5.52 -1.75 4.73
CA ARG A 176 -6.43 -1.49 5.85
C ARG A 176 -7.37 -0.31 5.61
N ILE A 177 -7.03 0.58 4.67
CA ILE A 177 -7.88 1.71 4.28
C ILE A 177 -8.86 1.30 3.19
N GLY A 178 -8.46 0.42 2.26
CA GLY A 178 -9.37 -0.03 1.21
C GLY A 178 -8.69 -0.70 0.03
N GLY A 179 -9.45 -0.81 -1.05
CA GLY A 179 -8.97 -1.40 -2.30
C GLY A 179 -7.93 -0.54 -3.01
N LYS A 180 -7.16 -1.17 -3.89
CA LYS A 180 -6.19 -0.47 -4.73
C LYS A 180 -6.88 0.37 -5.81
N ARG A 181 -6.21 1.47 -6.21
CA ARG A 181 -6.66 2.32 -7.31
C ARG A 181 -5.48 2.79 -8.13
N ASP A 182 -5.56 2.60 -9.45
CA ASP A 182 -4.48 2.92 -10.37
C ASP A 182 -4.29 4.43 -10.53
N ALA A 183 -3.03 4.83 -10.56
CA ALA A 183 -2.57 6.16 -10.92
C ALA A 183 -2.03 6.11 -12.35
N ILE A 184 -2.76 6.71 -13.29
CA ILE A 184 -2.52 6.61 -14.73
C ILE A 184 -2.21 8.01 -15.29
N GLN A 185 -1.27 8.09 -16.22
CA GLN A 185 -0.95 9.34 -16.92
C GLN A 185 -2.18 9.88 -17.64
N ARG A 186 -2.36 11.19 -17.61
CA ARG A 186 -3.43 11.92 -18.32
C ARG A 186 -4.85 11.48 -17.95
N ARG A 187 -5.01 10.66 -16.92
CA ARG A 187 -6.29 10.22 -16.37
C ARG A 187 -6.29 10.43 -14.87
N GLN A 188 -7.36 11.01 -14.35
CA GLN A 188 -7.56 11.17 -12.92
C GLN A 188 -8.55 10.12 -12.43
N ASN A 189 -8.06 9.13 -11.69
CA ASN A 189 -8.89 8.20 -10.93
C ASN A 189 -9.18 8.76 -9.55
N ARG A 190 -10.24 8.28 -8.90
CA ARG A 190 -10.64 8.74 -7.57
C ARG A 190 -10.75 7.56 -6.62
N LEU A 191 -10.35 7.77 -5.38
CA LEU A 191 -10.55 6.84 -4.26
C LEU A 191 -11.09 7.66 -3.09
N ALA A 192 -12.29 7.33 -2.63
CA ALA A 192 -12.92 8.00 -1.50
C ALA A 192 -13.01 7.06 -0.30
N PHE A 193 -12.74 7.58 0.89
CA PHE A 193 -12.88 6.83 2.15
C PHE A 193 -13.04 7.79 3.34
N THR A 194 -13.59 7.25 4.43
CA THR A 194 -13.61 7.89 5.74
C THR A 194 -12.93 6.94 6.73
N ALA A 195 -11.77 7.34 7.25
CA ALA A 195 -11.06 6.54 8.25
C ALA A 195 -11.67 6.74 9.64
N ASP A 196 -11.84 5.67 10.40
CA ASP A 196 -12.46 5.68 11.74
C ASP A 196 -11.46 5.48 12.89
N SER A 197 -10.25 5.04 12.58
CA SER A 197 -9.25 4.65 13.57
C SER A 197 -7.96 5.42 13.38
N VAL A 198 -7.49 6.08 14.44
CA VAL A 198 -6.18 6.76 14.47
C VAL A 198 -5.05 5.74 14.39
N GLY A 199 -4.01 6.06 13.63
CA GLY A 199 -2.83 5.20 13.49
C GLY A 199 -2.05 5.42 12.21
N VAL A 200 -1.00 4.62 12.03
CA VAL A 200 -0.16 4.59 10.84
C VAL A 200 -0.44 3.30 10.08
N PHE A 201 -1.01 3.45 8.89
CA PHE A 201 -1.38 2.34 8.02
C PHE A 201 -0.41 2.24 6.86
N MET A 202 0.26 1.10 6.76
CA MET A 202 1.24 0.84 5.71
C MET A 202 0.54 0.56 4.38
N GLY A 203 1.14 1.06 3.31
CA GLY A 203 0.72 0.79 1.94
C GLY A 203 1.91 0.67 1.00
N GLN A 204 1.61 0.31 -0.24
CA GLN A 204 2.61 0.04 -1.26
C GLN A 204 2.06 0.35 -2.65
N CYS A 205 2.95 0.49 -3.62
CA CYS A 205 2.57 0.44 -5.02
C CYS A 205 2.11 -0.97 -5.38
N ALA A 206 0.94 -1.09 -6.01
CA ALA A 206 0.30 -2.36 -6.35
C ALA A 206 0.16 -2.57 -7.87
N GLU A 207 0.90 -1.80 -8.70
CA GLU A 207 1.05 -2.01 -10.13
C GLU A 207 2.52 -1.93 -10.51
N PHE A 208 3.01 -2.91 -11.29
CA PHE A 208 4.43 -2.99 -11.64
C PHE A 208 4.88 -1.71 -12.37
N CYS A 209 5.80 -0.99 -11.74
CA CYS A 209 6.27 0.32 -12.19
C CYS A 209 7.80 0.38 -12.44
N GLY A 210 8.47 -0.76 -12.51
CA GLY A 210 9.89 -0.86 -12.79
C GLY A 210 10.73 -1.38 -11.62
N GLU A 211 12.05 -1.13 -11.66
CA GLU A 211 13.06 -1.79 -10.83
C GLU A 211 12.83 -1.68 -9.33
N SER A 212 12.44 -0.51 -8.84
CA SER A 212 12.14 -0.30 -7.41
C SER A 212 10.65 -0.36 -7.06
N HIS A 213 9.84 -1.07 -7.86
CA HIS A 213 8.43 -1.27 -7.58
C HIS A 213 8.17 -1.79 -6.15
N ALA A 214 8.84 -2.85 -5.73
CA ALA A 214 8.72 -3.41 -4.38
C ALA A 214 9.22 -2.49 -3.25
N ARG A 215 9.91 -1.40 -3.60
CA ARG A 215 10.46 -0.40 -2.68
C ARG A 215 9.75 0.95 -2.78
N MET A 216 8.58 0.98 -3.38
CA MET A 216 7.70 2.15 -3.48
C MET A 216 6.58 2.03 -2.45
N GLY A 217 6.97 2.19 -1.18
CA GLY A 217 6.03 2.19 -0.06
C GLY A 217 5.35 3.54 0.14
N LEU A 218 4.29 3.52 0.94
CA LEU A 218 3.60 4.71 1.44
C LEU A 218 3.07 4.46 2.85
N ARG A 219 2.68 5.53 3.53
CA ARG A 219 2.00 5.46 4.83
C ARG A 219 0.80 6.38 4.81
N VAL A 220 -0.31 5.90 5.38
CA VAL A 220 -1.47 6.73 5.67
C VAL A 220 -1.49 6.97 7.17
N LEU A 221 -1.32 8.22 7.58
CA LEU A 221 -1.35 8.66 8.97
C LEU A 221 -2.73 9.23 9.26
N VAL A 222 -3.56 8.45 9.90
CA VAL A 222 -4.88 8.91 10.36
C VAL A 222 -4.71 9.54 11.74
N GLN A 223 -5.10 10.79 11.87
CA GLN A 223 -4.90 11.61 13.06
C GLN A 223 -6.23 12.13 13.60
N ASP A 224 -6.31 12.38 14.90
CA ASP A 224 -7.42 13.16 15.42
C ASP A 224 -7.44 14.57 14.82
N SER A 225 -8.60 15.23 14.82
CA SER A 225 -8.76 16.53 14.16
C SER A 225 -7.80 17.60 14.72
N SER A 226 -7.47 17.57 16.01
CA SER A 226 -6.49 18.46 16.63
C SER A 226 -5.06 18.22 16.11
N ASP A 227 -4.65 16.96 16.03
CA ASP A 227 -3.31 16.57 15.57
C ASP A 227 -3.13 16.84 14.09
N PHE A 228 -4.19 16.59 13.29
CA PHE A 228 -4.18 16.95 11.87
C PHE A 228 -4.08 18.47 11.68
N ALA A 229 -4.82 19.27 12.46
CA ALA A 229 -4.73 20.72 12.42
C ALA A 229 -3.35 21.22 12.82
N ALA A 230 -2.74 20.63 13.85
CA ALA A 230 -1.37 20.94 14.26
C ALA A 230 -0.35 20.58 13.17
N TRP A 231 -0.53 19.43 12.50
CA TRP A 231 0.30 19.05 11.35
C TRP A 231 0.15 20.06 10.20
N VAL A 232 -1.07 20.47 9.84
CA VAL A 232 -1.31 21.50 8.81
C VAL A 232 -0.59 22.79 9.19
N ALA A 233 -0.75 23.27 10.43
CA ALA A 233 -0.08 24.49 10.90
C ALA A 233 1.45 24.39 10.80
N ALA A 234 2.03 23.22 11.13
CA ALA A 234 3.46 23.00 11.00
C ALA A 234 3.94 22.98 9.53
N GLN A 235 3.16 22.37 8.63
CA GLN A 235 3.49 22.30 7.20
C GLN A 235 3.30 23.63 6.45
N THR A 236 2.50 24.53 7.01
CA THR A 236 2.28 25.89 6.45
C THR A 236 3.14 26.97 7.15
N ALA A 237 3.92 26.56 8.15
CA ALA A 237 4.83 27.46 8.84
C ALA A 237 5.88 28.06 7.87
N PRO A 238 6.34 29.29 8.11
CA PRO A 238 7.43 29.87 7.33
C PRO A 238 8.68 28.98 7.36
N PRO A 239 9.49 28.98 6.29
CA PRO A 239 10.75 28.25 6.28
C PRO A 239 11.68 28.75 7.37
N VAL A 240 12.60 27.88 7.80
CA VAL A 240 13.62 28.22 8.83
C VAL A 240 14.46 29.41 8.33
N PRO A 241 14.54 30.51 9.08
CA PRO A 241 15.35 31.66 8.72
C PRO A 241 16.85 31.30 8.65
N GLU A 242 17.55 31.77 7.63
CA GLU A 242 18.98 31.45 7.41
C GLU A 242 19.87 31.96 8.54
N ASP A 243 19.53 33.10 9.14
CA ASP A 243 20.24 33.69 10.28
C ASP A 243 20.11 32.88 11.57
N SER A 244 19.13 31.99 11.65
CA SER A 244 18.94 31.07 12.79
C SER A 244 19.76 29.78 12.69
N LEU A 245 20.45 29.55 11.58
CA LEU A 245 21.25 28.35 11.34
C LEU A 245 22.59 28.41 12.09
N THR A 246 22.97 27.28 12.67
CA THR A 246 24.33 27.08 13.18
C THR A 246 25.33 27.06 12.03
N GLU A 247 26.62 27.14 12.31
CA GLU A 247 27.69 27.11 11.32
C GLU A 247 27.64 25.82 10.47
N LEU A 248 27.41 24.67 11.13
CA LEU A 248 27.30 23.37 10.43
C LEU A 248 26.06 23.32 9.52
N GLU A 249 24.92 23.81 10.01
CA GLU A 249 23.67 23.87 9.21
C GLU A 249 23.82 24.84 8.03
N ARG A 250 24.53 25.97 8.20
CA ARG A 250 24.79 26.92 7.12
C ARG A 250 25.68 26.30 6.04
N ARG A 251 26.74 25.60 6.44
CA ARG A 251 27.53 24.81 5.49
C ARG A 251 26.67 23.79 4.74
N GLY A 252 25.76 23.09 5.43
CA GLY A 252 24.84 22.17 4.80
C GLY A 252 23.88 22.85 3.82
N LEU A 253 23.44 24.08 4.07
CA LEU A 253 22.65 24.88 3.13
C LEU A 253 23.49 25.28 1.90
N GLU A 254 24.74 25.64 2.09
CA GLU A 254 25.67 25.95 0.99
C GLU A 254 25.89 24.71 0.09
N GLU A 255 26.16 23.55 0.69
CA GLU A 255 26.26 22.27 -0.03
C GLU A 255 24.94 21.91 -0.76
N PHE A 256 23.79 22.18 -0.18
CA PHE A 256 22.49 21.96 -0.83
C PHE A 256 22.29 22.85 -2.05
N ARG A 257 22.79 24.10 -2.01
CA ARG A 257 22.74 25.08 -3.11
C ARG A 257 23.79 24.86 -4.18
N GLU A 258 24.85 24.09 -3.88
CA GLU A 258 25.97 23.93 -4.79
C GLU A 258 25.57 23.26 -6.10
N ILE A 259 26.01 23.85 -7.21
CA ILE A 259 25.82 23.35 -8.57
C ILE A 259 27.15 22.68 -8.99
N ARG A 260 27.26 21.36 -8.72
CA ARG A 260 28.49 20.58 -8.99
C ARG A 260 28.65 20.20 -10.48
N ASP A 261 27.52 20.01 -11.18
CA ASP A 261 27.48 19.76 -12.63
C ASP A 261 26.18 20.36 -13.17
N PRO A 262 26.23 21.26 -14.15
CA PRO A 262 25.06 21.90 -14.72
C PRO A 262 24.00 20.93 -15.26
N ALA A 263 24.36 19.68 -15.54
CA ALA A 263 23.45 18.72 -16.17
C ALA A 263 22.65 17.86 -15.20
N SER A 264 23.12 17.57 -13.94
CA SER A 264 22.43 16.57 -13.11
C SER A 264 22.79 16.50 -11.62
N ASN A 265 23.84 17.21 -11.13
CA ASN A 265 24.38 16.95 -9.80
C ASN A 265 24.14 18.09 -8.79
N SER A 266 22.92 18.63 -8.77
CA SER A 266 22.53 19.67 -7.80
C SER A 266 21.27 19.28 -7.08
N CYS A 267 21.24 19.42 -5.74
CA CYS A 267 20.06 19.15 -4.94
C CYS A 267 18.89 20.03 -5.36
N ILE A 268 19.15 21.33 -5.60
CA ILE A 268 18.15 22.34 -5.98
C ILE A 268 17.53 22.11 -7.37
N ALA A 269 18.19 21.37 -8.25
CA ALA A 269 17.64 21.04 -9.58
C ALA A 269 16.49 20.03 -9.48
N CYS A 270 16.52 19.16 -8.47
CA CYS A 270 15.55 18.08 -8.31
C CYS A 270 14.55 18.33 -7.16
N HIS A 271 14.98 18.98 -6.08
CA HIS A 271 14.19 19.13 -4.86
C HIS A 271 13.74 20.58 -4.64
N ALA A 272 12.48 20.75 -4.27
CA ALA A 272 11.96 22.01 -3.76
C ALA A 272 12.25 22.14 -2.26
N VAL A 273 12.71 23.31 -1.86
CA VAL A 273 12.72 23.82 -0.47
C VAL A 273 12.21 25.24 -0.53
N GLN A 274 11.18 25.57 0.24
CA GLN A 274 10.52 26.86 0.20
C GLN A 274 11.51 28.01 0.44
N GLY A 275 11.50 29.00 -0.44
CA GLY A 275 12.43 30.15 -0.38
C GLY A 275 13.84 29.87 -0.91
N ILE A 276 14.19 28.62 -1.26
CA ILE A 276 15.53 28.22 -1.70
C ILE A 276 15.52 27.63 -3.11
N SER A 277 14.62 26.71 -3.40
CA SER A 277 14.58 26.01 -4.68
C SER A 277 13.17 25.57 -5.05
N ALA A 278 12.95 25.30 -6.36
CA ALA A 278 11.66 24.90 -6.93
C ALA A 278 11.75 23.62 -7.77
N GLY A 279 12.73 22.74 -7.49
CA GLY A 279 12.89 21.48 -8.21
C GLY A 279 11.68 20.55 -8.00
N VAL A 280 11.25 19.86 -9.07
CA VAL A 280 10.05 19.02 -9.06
C VAL A 280 10.32 17.55 -9.43
N LEU A 281 11.57 17.19 -9.69
CA LEU A 281 11.95 15.83 -10.08
C LEU A 281 12.04 14.88 -8.87
N GLY A 282 12.31 15.43 -7.70
CA GLY A 282 12.36 14.74 -6.42
C GLY A 282 11.34 15.29 -5.43
N PRO A 283 11.15 14.62 -4.28
CA PRO A 283 10.24 15.08 -3.23
C PRO A 283 10.54 16.50 -2.77
N ASN A 284 9.49 17.27 -2.46
CA ASN A 284 9.63 18.53 -1.73
C ASN A 284 10.25 18.26 -0.35
N LEU A 285 11.31 18.96 0.00
CA LEU A 285 12.07 18.78 1.24
C LEU A 285 11.84 19.90 2.29
N THR A 286 10.96 20.85 2.04
CA THR A 286 10.68 21.99 2.94
C THR A 286 10.47 21.54 4.38
N HIS A 287 9.75 20.44 4.59
CA HIS A 287 9.46 19.87 5.92
C HIS A 287 9.93 18.40 6.01
N VAL A 288 11.07 18.05 5.40
CA VAL A 288 11.54 16.67 5.36
C VAL A 288 11.82 16.09 6.74
N ALA A 289 12.29 16.91 7.69
CA ALA A 289 12.58 16.46 9.05
C ALA A 289 11.34 16.14 9.88
N SER A 290 10.15 16.57 9.46
CA SER A 290 8.89 16.21 10.11
C SER A 290 8.35 14.83 9.71
N ARG A 291 8.89 14.22 8.65
CA ARG A 291 8.50 12.88 8.21
C ARG A 291 9.11 11.82 9.11
N GLY A 292 8.34 10.76 9.35
CA GLY A 292 8.82 9.59 10.09
C GLY A 292 9.76 8.69 9.28
N THR A 293 9.71 8.81 7.93
CA THR A 293 10.48 7.94 7.02
C THR A 293 11.04 8.69 5.82
N ILE A 294 12.11 8.09 5.23
CA ILE A 294 12.72 8.49 3.96
C ILE A 294 12.71 7.32 2.96
N ALA A 295 13.15 7.59 1.73
CA ALA A 295 13.28 6.61 0.64
C ALA A 295 11.96 5.86 0.32
N ALA A 296 10.80 6.55 0.39
CA ALA A 296 9.46 5.97 0.21
C ALA A 296 9.13 4.89 1.27
N GLY A 297 9.32 5.23 2.53
CA GLY A 297 8.95 4.39 3.67
C GLY A 297 9.93 3.27 4.01
N MET A 298 11.08 3.19 3.32
CA MET A 298 12.06 2.11 3.51
C MET A 298 12.92 2.28 4.78
N LEU A 299 13.26 3.50 5.12
CA LEU A 299 14.15 3.79 6.24
C LEU A 299 13.48 4.76 7.23
N PRO A 300 13.70 4.59 8.54
CA PRO A 300 13.42 5.64 9.51
C PRO A 300 14.13 6.94 9.14
N ASN A 301 13.48 8.08 9.39
CA ASN A 301 14.06 9.39 9.15
C ASN A 301 14.90 9.85 10.35
N ASP A 302 16.09 9.32 10.47
CA ASP A 302 17.09 9.73 11.44
C ASP A 302 18.40 10.16 10.74
N SER A 303 19.32 10.75 11.48
CA SER A 303 20.58 11.28 10.93
C SER A 303 21.45 10.20 10.28
N ALA A 304 21.49 8.98 10.86
CA ALA A 304 22.31 7.89 10.35
C ALA A 304 21.75 7.35 9.01
N ASN A 305 20.45 7.16 8.93
CA ASN A 305 19.81 6.71 7.71
C ASN A 305 19.82 7.78 6.61
N LEU A 306 19.66 9.06 6.98
CA LEU A 306 19.76 10.17 6.05
C LEU A 306 21.19 10.25 5.45
N ALA A 307 22.22 10.11 6.29
CA ALA A 307 23.63 10.06 5.84
C ALA A 307 23.88 8.86 4.89
N ARG A 308 23.33 7.69 5.22
CA ARG A 308 23.42 6.52 4.34
C ARG A 308 22.73 6.76 2.98
N TRP A 309 21.55 7.36 3.00
CA TRP A 309 20.80 7.70 1.80
C TRP A 309 21.55 8.70 0.92
N LEU A 310 22.11 9.75 1.51
CA LEU A 310 22.90 10.77 0.77
C LEU A 310 24.18 10.19 0.17
N ARG A 311 24.82 9.21 0.84
CA ARG A 311 26.05 8.59 0.36
C ARG A 311 25.82 7.75 -0.89
N ASP A 312 24.82 6.88 -0.89
CA ASP A 312 24.49 6.03 -2.04
C ASP A 312 23.00 5.64 -2.03
N PRO A 313 22.16 6.43 -2.68
CA PRO A 313 20.74 6.10 -2.80
C PRO A 313 20.47 4.78 -3.53
N LYS A 314 21.31 4.42 -4.52
CA LYS A 314 21.11 3.22 -5.34
C LYS A 314 21.46 1.94 -4.60
N ALA A 315 22.41 1.96 -3.67
CA ALA A 315 22.70 0.82 -2.80
C ALA A 315 21.51 0.46 -1.90
N ILE A 316 20.71 1.46 -1.49
CA ILE A 316 19.52 1.26 -0.67
C ILE A 316 18.29 0.94 -1.52
N LYS A 317 18.13 1.68 -2.62
CA LYS A 317 16.99 1.60 -3.52
C LYS A 317 17.48 1.50 -4.97
N PRO A 318 17.75 0.27 -5.47
CA PRO A 318 18.18 0.05 -6.85
C PRO A 318 17.26 0.75 -7.85
N GLY A 319 17.83 1.31 -8.90
CA GLY A 319 17.10 2.09 -9.89
C GLY A 319 16.75 3.52 -9.45
N SER A 320 17.04 3.95 -8.21
CA SER A 320 16.77 5.33 -7.75
C SER A 320 17.27 6.35 -8.76
N LYS A 321 16.41 7.32 -9.11
CA LYS A 321 16.78 8.43 -10.01
C LYS A 321 17.66 9.48 -9.30
N MET A 322 17.70 9.48 -7.96
CA MET A 322 18.64 10.30 -7.20
C MET A 322 20.06 9.73 -7.38
N PRO A 323 21.00 10.50 -7.94
CA PRO A 323 22.37 10.03 -8.16
C PRO A 323 23.18 10.03 -6.85
N ALA A 324 24.20 9.19 -6.78
CA ALA A 324 25.30 9.36 -5.84
C ALA A 324 26.25 10.43 -6.43
N ILE A 325 26.38 11.57 -5.76
CA ILE A 325 27.15 12.72 -6.27
C ILE A 325 28.55 12.85 -5.68
N GLY A 326 29.03 11.79 -5.01
CA GLY A 326 30.41 11.72 -4.51
C GLY A 326 30.69 12.62 -3.30
N LEU A 327 29.70 12.82 -2.43
CA LEU A 327 29.86 13.64 -1.21
C LEU A 327 30.90 13.04 -0.26
N SER A 328 31.75 13.89 0.29
CA SER A 328 32.64 13.57 1.40
C SER A 328 31.87 13.37 2.71
N THR A 329 32.52 12.82 3.72
CA THR A 329 31.89 12.62 5.03
C THR A 329 31.46 13.95 5.68
N ASP A 330 32.29 14.98 5.55
CA ASP A 330 32.04 16.30 6.13
C ASP A 330 30.87 17.02 5.44
N GLU A 331 30.75 16.89 4.10
CA GLU A 331 29.63 17.42 3.33
C GLU A 331 28.31 16.69 3.68
N ILE A 332 28.35 15.37 3.86
CA ILE A 332 27.19 14.59 4.30
C ILE A 332 26.76 15.03 5.70
N GLU A 333 27.70 15.21 6.63
CA GLU A 333 27.38 15.65 7.99
C GLU A 333 26.70 17.03 7.99
N ALA A 334 27.24 17.98 7.23
CA ALA A 334 26.67 19.31 7.06
C ALA A 334 25.27 19.26 6.43
N LEU A 335 25.09 18.51 5.34
CA LEU A 335 23.78 18.33 4.71
C LEU A 335 22.77 17.67 5.65
N VAL A 336 23.17 16.68 6.43
CA VAL A 336 22.29 16.03 7.42
C VAL A 336 21.87 17.05 8.47
N ALA A 337 22.78 17.86 9.00
CA ALA A 337 22.47 18.90 9.97
C ALA A 337 21.43 19.89 9.41
N TYR A 338 21.63 20.35 8.20
CA TYR A 338 20.69 21.27 7.54
C TYR A 338 19.32 20.61 7.28
N LEU A 339 19.28 19.43 6.65
CA LEU A 339 18.02 18.75 6.32
C LEU A 339 17.21 18.36 7.56
N ARG A 340 17.88 18.05 8.67
CA ARG A 340 17.23 17.79 9.99
C ARG A 340 16.64 19.06 10.62
N ARG A 341 17.02 20.23 10.15
CA ARG A 341 16.44 21.51 10.57
C ARG A 341 15.12 21.83 9.89
N LEU A 342 14.88 21.28 8.70
CA LEU A 342 13.69 21.51 7.87
C LEU A 342 12.46 20.75 8.42
N ARG A 343 11.83 21.32 9.42
CA ARG A 343 10.65 20.77 10.11
C ARG A 343 9.38 21.52 9.76
#